data_dd2c9a7348722a53fabd3e8e723ff2b6
#
_entry.id   dd2c9a7348722a53fabd3e8e723ff2b6
#
_cell.length_a   1.000
_cell.length_b   1.000
_cell.length_c   1.000
_cell.angle_alpha   90.00
_cell.angle_beta   90.00
_cell.angle_gamma   90.00
#
_symmetry.space_group_name_H-M   'P 1'
#
loop_
_entity.id
_entity.type
_entity.pdbx_description
1 polymer ?
#
loop_
_entity_poly.entity_id
_entity_poly.type
_entity_poly.pdbx_seq_one_letter_code
_entity_poly.pdbx_strand_id
1 'polypeptide(L)'
;LGDVYKRQAKVSPAIAQNGGYIGGGPKKGDYFCGNPFDAGFREHAHQIPMMIGTVYGEFATFAPAAYDKNKLTAEEILEILKKVYGDNAEKVLDAFKAAYPEKNGVDVLAIDRAMREPTVKLAKLFAKGGGKAYLYNFALEFPFQHGKPAWHCSDIPYFFGNADLVEICGIPDVSDKLESEIFGALLAFAKNGNPDHEGLPHWPEAEAEDADTMVFDRKTEVKHNYDDKVFAEINKVLKPWSFMDMMADNIQH
;
A
#
# COMPACT_ATOMS: atom_id res chain seq x y z
N LEU A 1 -22.89 21.12 7.80
CA LEU A 1 -21.98 20.17 7.15
C LEU A 1 -22.63 18.78 6.99
N GLY A 2 -23.28 18.21 8.02
CA GLY A 2 -23.91 16.90 7.94
C GLY A 2 -24.97 16.74 6.83
N ASP A 3 -25.72 17.79 6.52
CA ASP A 3 -26.74 17.75 5.47
C ASP A 3 -26.16 17.75 4.04
N VAL A 4 -24.98 18.34 3.87
CA VAL A 4 -24.26 18.32 2.58
C VAL A 4 -23.80 16.91 2.24
N TYR A 5 -23.19 16.19 3.19
CA TYR A 5 -22.77 14.81 3.00
C TYR A 5 -23.94 13.85 2.75
N LYS A 6 -25.06 14.00 3.49
CA LYS A 6 -26.27 13.22 3.28
C LYS A 6 -26.90 13.46 1.89
N ARG A 7 -26.84 14.69 1.41
CA ARG A 7 -27.32 15.04 0.06
C ARG A 7 -26.39 14.46 -1.01
N GLN A 8 -25.10 14.57 -0.80
CA GLN A 8 -24.08 14.04 -1.71
C GLN A 8 -24.20 12.52 -1.84
N ALA A 9 -24.35 11.79 -0.74
CA ALA A 9 -24.56 10.35 -0.74
C ALA A 9 -25.82 9.91 -1.52
N LYS A 10 -26.89 10.73 -1.51
CA LYS A 10 -28.11 10.45 -2.28
C LYS A 10 -27.99 10.74 -3.76
N VAL A 11 -27.23 11.76 -4.14
CA VAL A 11 -27.17 12.27 -5.52
C VAL A 11 -26.04 11.61 -6.32
N SER A 12 -24.92 11.26 -5.65
CA SER A 12 -23.75 10.68 -6.29
C SER A 12 -24.03 9.41 -7.10
N PRO A 13 -24.78 8.43 -6.61
CA PRO A 13 -25.10 7.23 -7.41
C PRO A 13 -25.88 7.55 -8.69
N ALA A 14 -26.83 8.49 -8.63
CA ALA A 14 -27.61 8.90 -9.79
C ALA A 14 -26.76 9.65 -10.83
N ILE A 15 -25.81 10.46 -10.38
CA ILE A 15 -24.84 11.14 -11.27
C ILE A 15 -23.95 10.11 -11.97
N ALA A 16 -23.43 9.11 -11.23
CA ALA A 16 -22.59 8.05 -11.80
C ALA A 16 -23.35 7.23 -12.86
N GLN A 17 -24.58 6.82 -12.55
CA GLN A 17 -25.46 6.06 -13.49
C GLN A 17 -25.73 6.82 -14.80
N ASN A 18 -25.73 8.14 -14.76
CA ASN A 18 -25.93 8.99 -15.94
C ASN A 18 -24.62 9.45 -16.57
N GLY A 19 -23.49 8.79 -16.31
CA GLY A 19 -22.19 9.11 -16.90
C GLY A 19 -21.55 10.38 -16.32
N GLY A 20 -22.07 10.89 -15.21
CA GLY A 20 -21.49 12.02 -14.51
C GLY A 20 -20.25 11.62 -13.71
N TYR A 21 -19.31 12.55 -13.55
CA TYR A 21 -18.09 12.35 -12.78
C TYR A 21 -18.30 12.67 -11.30
N ILE A 22 -18.00 11.71 -10.42
CA ILE A 22 -18.14 11.87 -8.96
C ILE A 22 -16.79 11.78 -8.25
N GLY A 23 -15.72 11.45 -8.98
CA GLY A 23 -14.41 11.21 -8.38
C GLY A 23 -13.64 12.50 -8.10
N GLY A 24 -12.73 12.45 -7.13
CA GLY A 24 -11.77 13.50 -6.82
C GLY A 24 -10.54 13.53 -7.74
N GLY A 25 -10.48 12.71 -8.78
CA GLY A 25 -9.34 12.65 -9.71
C GLY A 25 -9.37 13.71 -10.81
N PRO A 26 -8.26 13.94 -11.50
CA PRO A 26 -8.17 14.90 -12.59
C PRO A 26 -9.05 14.50 -13.77
N LYS A 27 -9.69 15.49 -14.37
CA LYS A 27 -10.53 15.29 -15.56
C LYS A 27 -9.68 15.20 -16.81
N LYS A 28 -9.98 14.25 -17.72
CA LYS A 28 -9.31 14.12 -19.00
C LYS A 28 -9.45 15.40 -19.84
N GLY A 29 -8.35 15.86 -20.41
CA GLY A 29 -8.23 17.04 -21.24
C GLY A 29 -6.84 17.12 -21.88
N ASP A 30 -6.48 18.30 -22.38
CA ASP A 30 -5.18 18.49 -23.06
C ASP A 30 -3.98 18.33 -22.12
N TYR A 31 -4.17 18.64 -20.84
CA TYR A 31 -3.10 18.51 -19.84
C TYR A 31 -3.04 17.09 -19.26
N PHE A 32 -4.16 16.53 -18.82
CA PHE A 32 -4.26 15.17 -18.28
C PHE A 32 -4.86 14.23 -19.33
N CYS A 33 -4.03 13.34 -19.90
CA CYS A 33 -4.44 12.45 -21.01
C CYS A 33 -5.38 11.31 -20.58
N GLY A 34 -5.57 11.08 -19.30
CA GLY A 34 -6.38 10.00 -18.74
C GLY A 34 -5.56 9.05 -17.89
N ASN A 35 -6.15 7.88 -17.61
CA ASN A 35 -5.49 6.85 -16.81
C ASN A 35 -4.17 6.41 -17.49
N PRO A 36 -3.03 6.43 -16.78
CA PRO A 36 -1.74 6.04 -17.36
C PRO A 36 -1.71 4.60 -17.91
N PHE A 37 -2.50 3.70 -17.36
CA PHE A 37 -2.61 2.32 -17.85
C PHE A 37 -3.24 2.22 -19.25
N ASP A 38 -4.07 3.19 -19.63
CA ASP A 38 -4.73 3.24 -20.94
C ASP A 38 -4.02 4.20 -21.89
N ALA A 39 -3.62 5.38 -21.38
CA ALA A 39 -3.09 6.48 -22.17
C ALA A 39 -1.55 6.51 -22.22
N GLY A 40 -0.87 5.76 -21.33
CA GLY A 40 0.56 5.90 -21.08
C GLY A 40 0.92 7.21 -20.38
N PHE A 41 2.20 7.42 -20.20
CA PHE A 41 2.77 8.69 -19.73
C PHE A 41 3.18 9.56 -20.91
N ARG A 42 3.18 10.86 -20.73
CA ARG A 42 3.77 11.79 -21.70
C ARG A 42 5.28 11.59 -21.73
N GLU A 43 5.91 11.74 -22.90
CA GLU A 43 7.34 11.53 -23.09
C GLU A 43 8.20 12.31 -22.07
N HIS A 44 7.89 13.59 -21.87
CA HIS A 44 8.64 14.43 -20.94
C HIS A 44 8.45 14.04 -19.46
N ALA A 45 7.40 13.29 -19.09
CA ALA A 45 7.18 12.81 -17.72
C ALA A 45 8.27 11.83 -17.31
N HIS A 46 8.80 11.03 -18.22
CA HIS A 46 9.88 10.07 -17.95
C HIS A 46 11.22 10.73 -17.57
N GLN A 47 11.36 12.03 -17.80
CA GLN A 47 12.54 12.80 -17.38
C GLN A 47 12.50 13.19 -15.89
N ILE A 48 11.35 13.04 -15.25
CA ILE A 48 11.14 13.38 -13.84
C ILE A 48 11.10 12.07 -13.05
N PRO A 49 12.08 11.81 -12.16
CA PRO A 49 12.06 10.60 -11.35
C PRO A 49 10.82 10.53 -10.45
N MET A 50 10.36 9.32 -10.18
CA MET A 50 9.19 9.06 -9.36
C MET A 50 9.58 8.21 -8.15
N MET A 51 9.21 8.62 -6.94
CA MET A 51 9.22 7.79 -5.74
C MET A 51 7.77 7.54 -5.35
N ILE A 52 7.36 6.28 -5.29
CA ILE A 52 5.96 5.89 -5.10
C ILE A 52 5.89 4.65 -4.20
N GLY A 53 4.87 4.57 -3.37
CA GLY A 53 4.69 3.40 -2.52
C GLY A 53 3.33 3.35 -1.87
N THR A 54 3.18 2.36 -1.00
CA THR A 54 1.97 2.09 -0.24
C THR A 54 2.32 1.74 1.19
N VAL A 55 1.34 1.74 2.06
CA VAL A 55 1.46 1.08 3.36
C VAL A 55 0.91 -0.34 3.28
N TYR A 56 1.31 -1.20 4.19
CA TYR A 56 0.95 -2.61 4.21
C TYR A 56 -0.56 -2.86 4.17
N GLY A 57 -1.34 -2.08 4.92
CA GLY A 57 -2.78 -2.25 5.06
C GLY A 57 -3.56 -0.95 4.90
N GLU A 58 -3.56 -0.33 3.72
CA GLU A 58 -4.17 0.98 3.44
C GLU A 58 -5.58 1.13 4.02
N PHE A 59 -6.42 0.11 3.92
CA PHE A 59 -7.83 0.17 4.32
C PHE A 59 -8.22 -0.82 5.42
N ALA A 60 -7.29 -1.64 5.90
CA ALA A 60 -7.60 -2.75 6.83
C ALA A 60 -7.86 -2.34 8.28
N THR A 61 -8.31 -1.13 8.65
CA THR A 61 -7.71 -0.66 9.85
C THR A 61 -8.52 0.04 10.87
N PHE A 62 -9.72 0.38 10.61
CA PHE A 62 -10.47 1.19 11.57
C PHE A 62 -11.28 0.35 12.56
N ALA A 63 -11.48 -0.94 12.30
CA ALA A 63 -12.11 -1.85 13.26
C ALA A 63 -11.06 -2.46 14.22
N PRO A 64 -11.34 -2.52 15.54
CA PRO A 64 -10.52 -3.30 16.45
C PRO A 64 -10.47 -4.77 16.02
N ALA A 65 -9.31 -5.43 16.22
CA ALA A 65 -9.22 -6.86 16.00
C ALA A 65 -10.20 -7.61 16.92
N ALA A 66 -10.95 -8.53 16.32
CA ALA A 66 -11.90 -9.36 17.09
C ALA A 66 -11.22 -10.37 18.02
N TYR A 67 -9.88 -10.53 17.90
CA TYR A 67 -9.07 -11.50 18.62
C TYR A 67 -7.64 -10.98 18.83
N ASP A 68 -6.96 -11.55 19.79
CA ASP A 68 -5.52 -11.37 19.98
C ASP A 68 -4.77 -12.33 19.04
N LYS A 69 -4.24 -11.81 17.95
CA LYS A 69 -3.56 -12.63 16.92
C LYS A 69 -2.37 -13.41 17.48
N ASN A 70 -1.74 -12.91 18.56
CA ASN A 70 -0.58 -13.54 19.17
C ASN A 70 -0.92 -14.79 20.00
N LYS A 71 -2.21 -15.03 20.24
CA LYS A 71 -2.72 -16.23 20.95
C LYS A 71 -3.31 -17.27 20.02
N LEU A 72 -3.42 -16.99 18.73
CA LEU A 72 -3.97 -17.93 17.76
C LEU A 72 -2.99 -19.07 17.48
N THR A 73 -3.50 -20.30 17.47
CA THR A 73 -2.78 -21.46 16.96
C THR A 73 -2.72 -21.45 15.43
N ALA A 74 -1.85 -22.27 14.85
CA ALA A 74 -1.75 -22.40 13.40
C ALA A 74 -3.08 -22.90 12.78
N GLU A 75 -3.77 -23.80 13.47
CA GLU A 75 -5.08 -24.35 13.07
C GLU A 75 -6.15 -23.25 13.08
N GLU A 76 -6.20 -22.44 14.14
CA GLU A 76 -7.16 -21.34 14.26
C GLU A 76 -6.91 -20.27 13.16
N ILE A 77 -5.65 -19.94 12.88
CA ILE A 77 -5.30 -19.05 11.77
C ILE A 77 -5.84 -19.60 10.45
N LEU A 78 -5.57 -20.89 10.17
CA LEU A 78 -6.02 -21.51 8.93
C LEU A 78 -7.56 -21.53 8.82
N GLU A 79 -8.27 -21.82 9.91
CA GLU A 79 -9.74 -21.80 9.94
C GLU A 79 -10.31 -20.38 9.70
N ILE A 80 -9.63 -19.34 10.20
CA ILE A 80 -9.99 -17.95 9.91
C ILE A 80 -9.79 -17.66 8.41
N LEU A 81 -8.65 -18.06 7.84
CA LEU A 81 -8.33 -17.83 6.44
C LEU A 81 -9.24 -18.60 5.48
N LYS A 82 -9.65 -19.82 5.83
CA LYS A 82 -10.60 -20.62 5.04
C LYS A 82 -11.96 -19.91 4.88
N LYS A 83 -12.40 -19.13 5.85
CA LYS A 83 -13.65 -18.34 5.73
C LYS A 83 -13.58 -17.29 4.62
N VAL A 84 -12.37 -16.81 4.29
CA VAL A 84 -12.14 -15.76 3.29
C VAL A 84 -11.66 -16.37 1.96
N TYR A 85 -10.71 -17.31 2.00
CA TYR A 85 -10.02 -17.84 0.84
C TYR A 85 -10.46 -19.27 0.45
N GLY A 86 -11.39 -19.88 1.20
CA GLY A 86 -11.87 -21.24 0.93
C GLY A 86 -10.73 -22.27 0.85
N ASP A 87 -10.78 -23.11 -0.17
CA ASP A 87 -9.77 -24.16 -0.40
C ASP A 87 -8.38 -23.62 -0.76
N ASN A 88 -8.27 -22.32 -1.08
CA ASN A 88 -6.98 -21.70 -1.41
C ASN A 88 -6.24 -21.12 -0.17
N ALA A 89 -6.82 -21.22 1.02
CA ALA A 89 -6.30 -20.61 2.25
C ALA A 89 -4.87 -21.04 2.58
N GLU A 90 -4.54 -22.32 2.45
CA GLU A 90 -3.18 -22.83 2.71
C GLU A 90 -2.16 -22.22 1.75
N LYS A 91 -2.47 -22.14 0.44
CA LYS A 91 -1.57 -21.55 -0.57
C LYS A 91 -1.36 -20.06 -0.36
N VAL A 92 -2.42 -19.33 0.04
CA VAL A 92 -2.32 -17.92 0.40
C VAL A 92 -1.43 -17.76 1.63
N LEU A 93 -1.63 -18.59 2.66
CA LEU A 93 -0.83 -18.55 3.89
C LEU A 93 0.65 -18.86 3.61
N ASP A 94 0.93 -19.89 2.81
CA ASP A 94 2.31 -20.27 2.45
C ASP A 94 3.01 -19.16 1.66
N ALA A 95 2.34 -18.61 0.65
CA ALA A 95 2.86 -17.48 -0.11
C ALA A 95 3.09 -16.26 0.77
N PHE A 96 2.16 -15.99 1.69
CA PHE A 96 2.26 -14.89 2.63
C PHE A 96 3.44 -15.05 3.59
N LYS A 97 3.61 -16.22 4.21
CA LYS A 97 4.75 -16.49 5.10
C LYS A 97 6.09 -16.40 4.40
N ALA A 98 6.15 -16.76 3.12
CA ALA A 98 7.37 -16.60 2.32
C ALA A 98 7.72 -15.13 2.05
N ALA A 99 6.71 -14.28 1.82
CA ALA A 99 6.89 -12.86 1.56
C ALA A 99 7.11 -12.03 2.85
N TYR A 100 6.38 -12.40 3.91
CA TYR A 100 6.33 -11.70 5.20
C TYR A 100 6.61 -12.65 6.38
N PRO A 101 7.83 -13.19 6.48
CA PRO A 101 8.16 -14.23 7.47
C PRO A 101 8.00 -13.76 8.93
N GLU A 102 8.15 -12.45 9.17
CA GLU A 102 8.06 -11.86 10.51
C GLU A 102 6.62 -11.55 10.95
N LYS A 103 5.65 -11.61 10.03
CA LYS A 103 4.25 -11.29 10.34
C LYS A 103 3.44 -12.50 10.76
N ASN A 104 2.44 -12.28 11.61
CA ASN A 104 1.47 -13.34 11.93
C ASN A 104 0.68 -13.74 10.66
N GLY A 105 0.44 -15.04 10.46
CA GLY A 105 -0.25 -15.52 9.27
C GLY A 105 -1.63 -14.90 9.04
N VAL A 106 -2.34 -14.50 10.10
CA VAL A 106 -3.64 -13.85 9.98
C VAL A 106 -3.54 -12.42 9.43
N ASP A 107 -2.36 -11.80 9.48
CA ASP A 107 -2.14 -10.45 8.96
C ASP A 107 -2.31 -10.37 7.43
N VAL A 108 -2.31 -11.50 6.72
CA VAL A 108 -2.65 -11.53 5.30
C VAL A 108 -4.04 -10.94 5.01
N LEU A 109 -4.96 -10.98 5.98
CA LEU A 109 -6.29 -10.35 5.87
C LEU A 109 -6.24 -8.82 5.86
N ALA A 110 -5.14 -8.25 6.36
CA ALA A 110 -4.91 -6.81 6.41
C ALA A 110 -4.14 -6.27 5.21
N ILE A 111 -3.60 -7.15 4.34
CA ILE A 111 -2.80 -6.72 3.19
C ILE A 111 -3.62 -5.81 2.25
N ASP A 112 -2.99 -4.72 1.82
CA ASP A 112 -3.65 -3.80 0.89
C ASP A 112 -3.84 -4.43 -0.50
N ARG A 113 -5.10 -4.55 -0.91
CA ARG A 113 -5.51 -5.10 -2.19
C ARG A 113 -5.91 -4.05 -3.22
N ALA A 114 -6.05 -2.80 -2.79
CA ALA A 114 -6.55 -1.73 -3.64
C ALA A 114 -5.44 -0.91 -4.30
N MET A 115 -4.36 -0.65 -3.57
CA MET A 115 -3.30 0.27 -4.00
C MET A 115 -2.01 -0.45 -4.37
N ARG A 116 -1.63 -1.53 -3.66
CA ARG A 116 -0.32 -2.17 -3.81
C ARG A 116 -0.04 -2.67 -5.24
N GLU A 117 -0.90 -3.54 -5.79
CA GLU A 117 -0.70 -4.07 -7.14
C GLU A 117 -0.75 -2.97 -8.23
N PRO A 118 -1.73 -2.04 -8.23
CA PRO A 118 -1.72 -0.92 -9.16
C PRO A 118 -0.46 -0.06 -9.06
N THR A 119 0.06 0.18 -7.85
CA THR A 119 1.27 0.97 -7.65
C THR A 119 2.50 0.28 -8.24
N VAL A 120 2.67 -1.02 -8.00
CA VAL A 120 3.75 -1.82 -8.62
C VAL A 120 3.64 -1.79 -10.15
N LYS A 121 2.44 -2.02 -10.69
CA LYS A 121 2.18 -1.96 -12.14
C LYS A 121 2.48 -0.57 -12.72
N LEU A 122 2.17 0.50 -11.98
CA LEU A 122 2.44 1.87 -12.41
C LEU A 122 3.94 2.15 -12.47
N ALA A 123 4.71 1.72 -11.47
CA ALA A 123 6.16 1.84 -11.46
C ALA A 123 6.80 1.10 -12.65
N LYS A 124 6.40 -0.16 -12.90
CA LYS A 124 6.84 -0.96 -14.05
C LYS A 124 6.48 -0.29 -15.38
N LEU A 125 5.26 0.23 -15.52
CA LEU A 125 4.82 0.97 -16.71
C LEU A 125 5.66 2.22 -16.94
N PHE A 126 5.97 2.96 -15.88
CA PHE A 126 6.81 4.16 -15.97
C PHE A 126 8.24 3.83 -16.38
N ALA A 127 8.83 2.79 -15.80
CA ALA A 127 10.16 2.29 -16.15
C ALA A 127 10.21 1.78 -17.59
N LYS A 128 9.16 1.11 -18.08
CA LYS A 128 9.05 0.67 -19.48
C LYS A 128 9.14 1.82 -20.47
N GLY A 129 8.70 3.00 -20.11
CA GLY A 129 8.84 4.24 -20.90
C GLY A 129 10.20 4.92 -20.75
N GLY A 130 11.15 4.36 -20.00
CA GLY A 130 12.47 4.91 -19.72
C GLY A 130 12.52 5.88 -18.54
N GLY A 131 11.46 5.95 -17.75
CA GLY A 131 11.44 6.74 -16.51
C GLY A 131 12.07 6.00 -15.33
N LYS A 132 12.59 6.74 -14.37
CA LYS A 132 13.15 6.21 -13.12
C LYS A 132 12.09 6.18 -12.05
N ALA A 133 11.76 4.99 -11.55
CA ALA A 133 10.81 4.82 -10.46
C ALA A 133 11.44 4.07 -9.29
N TYR A 134 11.20 4.56 -8.07
CA TYR A 134 11.63 3.96 -6.81
C TYR A 134 10.40 3.55 -6.02
N LEU A 135 10.29 2.26 -5.72
CA LEU A 135 9.09 1.67 -5.14
C LEU A 135 9.30 1.35 -3.66
N TYR A 136 8.37 1.74 -2.78
CA TYR A 136 8.41 1.35 -1.37
C TYR A 136 7.13 0.68 -0.89
N ASN A 137 7.25 -0.01 0.24
CA ASN A 137 6.15 -0.45 1.07
C ASN A 137 6.48 -0.20 2.54
N PHE A 138 5.66 0.61 3.21
CA PHE A 138 5.77 0.82 4.63
C PHE A 138 5.00 -0.28 5.37
N ALA A 139 5.73 -1.20 5.99
CA ALA A 139 5.18 -2.44 6.53
C ALA A 139 5.31 -2.56 8.06
N LEU A 140 5.66 -1.47 8.75
CA LEU A 140 5.85 -1.44 10.20
C LEU A 140 4.61 -1.97 10.94
N GLU A 141 4.86 -2.83 11.91
CA GLU A 141 3.85 -3.25 12.87
C GLU A 141 3.96 -2.42 14.15
N PHE A 142 2.85 -1.80 14.55
CA PHE A 142 2.76 -0.98 15.74
C PHE A 142 2.36 -1.79 16.97
N PRO A 143 2.88 -1.50 18.18
CA PRO A 143 2.73 -2.35 19.37
C PRO A 143 1.36 -2.32 20.05
N PHE A 144 0.38 -1.59 19.51
CA PHE A 144 -0.98 -1.54 20.06
C PHE A 144 -1.92 -2.52 19.34
N GLN A 145 -3.07 -2.81 19.94
CA GLN A 145 -4.06 -3.77 19.41
C GLN A 145 -3.45 -5.11 18.99
N HIS A 146 -2.54 -5.65 19.81
CA HIS A 146 -1.89 -6.94 19.60
C HIS A 146 -0.96 -7.01 18.39
N GLY A 147 -0.40 -5.90 17.98
CA GLY A 147 0.44 -5.80 16.79
C GLY A 147 -0.36 -5.29 15.59
N LYS A 148 -0.65 -3.97 15.57
CA LYS A 148 -1.40 -3.34 14.48
C LYS A 148 -0.53 -3.19 13.24
N PRO A 149 -0.88 -3.79 12.09
CA PRO A 149 -0.21 -3.50 10.82
C PRO A 149 -0.34 -2.02 10.43
N ALA A 150 0.64 -1.50 9.68
CA ALA A 150 0.59 -0.15 9.12
C ALA A 150 -0.75 0.09 8.39
N TRP A 151 -1.33 1.26 8.58
CA TRP A 151 -2.62 1.70 8.01
C TRP A 151 -2.43 2.98 7.19
N HIS A 152 -3.46 3.38 6.46
CA HIS A 152 -3.44 4.57 5.60
C HIS A 152 -2.86 5.79 6.31
N CYS A 153 -1.85 6.42 5.70
CA CYS A 153 -1.13 7.58 6.23
C CYS A 153 -0.24 7.32 7.46
N SER A 154 -0.04 6.08 7.90
CA SER A 154 0.85 5.79 9.04
C SER A 154 2.33 6.01 8.76
N ASP A 155 2.72 6.10 7.51
CA ASP A 155 4.08 6.42 7.04
C ASP A 155 4.40 7.92 7.03
N ILE A 156 3.37 8.78 6.98
CA ILE A 156 3.53 10.23 6.85
C ILE A 156 4.43 10.84 7.93
N PRO A 157 4.28 10.53 9.23
CA PRO A 157 5.15 11.08 10.26
C PRO A 157 6.63 10.77 10.04
N TYR A 158 6.95 9.59 9.53
CA TYR A 158 8.32 9.17 9.22
C TYR A 158 8.87 9.89 7.98
N PHE A 159 8.05 10.10 6.95
CA PHE A 159 8.46 10.86 5.76
C PHE A 159 8.68 12.35 6.05
N PHE A 160 8.02 12.91 7.05
CA PHE A 160 8.17 14.33 7.39
C PHE A 160 9.06 14.59 8.61
N GLY A 161 9.73 13.57 9.15
CA GLY A 161 10.67 13.72 10.27
C GLY A 161 9.99 14.26 11.53
N ASN A 162 8.80 13.78 11.84
CA ASN A 162 8.01 14.22 12.99
C ASN A 162 7.27 13.06 13.68
N ALA A 163 7.81 11.84 13.58
CA ALA A 163 7.24 10.67 14.24
C ALA A 163 7.27 10.79 15.76
N ASP A 164 8.21 11.54 16.33
CA ASP A 164 8.32 11.87 17.74
C ASP A 164 7.15 12.72 18.25
N LEU A 165 6.50 13.51 17.38
CA LEU A 165 5.32 14.31 17.70
C LEU A 165 4.01 13.51 17.67
N VAL A 166 4.05 12.27 17.21
CA VAL A 166 2.88 11.38 17.10
C VAL A 166 3.07 10.20 18.06
N GLU A 167 2.44 10.27 19.22
CA GLU A 167 2.63 9.30 20.32
C GLU A 167 2.59 7.83 19.85
N ILE A 168 1.65 7.49 18.96
CA ILE A 168 1.48 6.14 18.45
C ILE A 168 2.66 5.68 17.56
N CYS A 169 3.43 6.60 17.00
CA CYS A 169 4.60 6.34 16.17
C CYS A 169 5.88 6.19 16.99
N GLY A 170 5.86 6.52 18.28
CA GLY A 170 7.02 6.46 19.17
C GLY A 170 7.30 5.02 19.65
N ILE A 171 7.88 4.18 18.81
CA ILE A 171 8.26 2.80 19.14
C ILE A 171 9.73 2.81 19.57
N PRO A 172 10.06 2.49 20.85
CA PRO A 172 11.43 2.46 21.34
C PRO A 172 12.35 1.61 20.45
N ASP A 173 13.57 2.05 20.24
CA ASP A 173 14.62 1.39 19.44
C ASP A 173 14.27 1.14 17.95
N VAL A 174 13.16 1.68 17.48
CA VAL A 174 12.69 1.50 16.08
C VAL A 174 12.48 2.84 15.38
N SER A 175 11.66 3.71 15.97
CA SER A 175 11.14 4.87 15.24
C SER A 175 12.19 5.88 14.83
N ASP A 176 13.14 6.22 15.68
CA ASP A 176 14.19 7.20 15.38
C ASP A 176 15.05 6.75 14.19
N LYS A 177 15.41 5.46 14.17
CA LYS A 177 16.17 4.88 13.06
C LYS A 177 15.36 4.88 11.78
N LEU A 178 14.13 4.37 11.85
CA LEU A 178 13.25 4.24 10.68
C LEU A 178 12.88 5.62 10.11
N GLU A 179 12.64 6.63 10.96
CA GLU A 179 12.43 8.01 10.54
C GLU A 179 13.66 8.56 9.83
N SER A 180 14.87 8.36 10.40
CA SER A 180 16.12 8.80 9.78
C SER A 180 16.32 8.18 8.39
N GLU A 181 16.00 6.91 8.23
CA GLU A 181 16.07 6.19 6.95
C GLU A 181 15.07 6.76 5.93
N ILE A 182 13.80 6.92 6.31
CA ILE A 182 12.72 7.35 5.42
C ILE A 182 12.85 8.84 5.08
N PHE A 183 13.04 9.69 6.08
CA PHE A 183 13.18 11.13 5.86
C PHE A 183 14.45 11.46 5.09
N GLY A 184 15.55 10.75 5.39
CA GLY A 184 16.80 10.85 4.63
C GLY A 184 16.61 10.49 3.15
N ALA A 185 15.86 9.43 2.86
CA ALA A 185 15.53 9.02 1.49
C ALA A 185 14.70 10.09 0.76
N LEU A 186 13.69 10.66 1.43
CA LEU A 186 12.90 11.76 0.87
C LEU A 186 13.78 12.98 0.54
N LEU A 187 14.68 13.37 1.44
CA LEU A 187 15.59 14.50 1.22
C LEU A 187 16.58 14.24 0.10
N ALA A 188 17.15 13.02 0.03
CA ALA A 188 18.05 12.63 -1.04
C ALA A 188 17.33 12.65 -2.40
N PHE A 189 16.14 12.07 -2.47
CA PHE A 189 15.30 12.08 -3.66
C PHE A 189 14.94 13.50 -4.11
N ALA A 190 14.50 14.36 -3.20
CA ALA A 190 14.13 15.74 -3.51
C ALA A 190 15.33 16.55 -4.06
N LYS A 191 16.55 16.26 -3.62
CA LYS A 191 17.76 16.95 -4.07
C LYS A 191 18.33 16.40 -5.38
N ASN A 192 18.30 15.09 -5.55
CA ASN A 192 19.11 14.40 -6.56
C ASN A 192 18.26 13.53 -7.52
N GLY A 193 16.96 13.33 -7.25
CA GLY A 193 16.11 12.41 -7.99
C GLY A 193 16.42 10.93 -7.72
N ASN A 194 17.21 10.64 -6.68
CA ASN A 194 17.60 9.31 -6.22
C ASN A 194 17.49 9.27 -4.69
N PRO A 195 16.77 8.28 -4.09
CA PRO A 195 16.57 8.21 -2.65
C PRO A 195 17.75 7.64 -1.86
N ASP A 196 18.80 7.13 -2.51
CA ASP A 196 19.95 6.55 -1.84
C ASP A 196 20.68 7.58 -0.95
N HIS A 197 20.95 7.16 0.28
CA HIS A 197 21.78 7.93 1.22
C HIS A 197 22.49 7.00 2.21
N GLU A 198 23.42 7.55 2.97
CA GLU A 198 24.14 6.81 4.02
C GLU A 198 23.12 6.31 5.09
N GLY A 199 23.21 5.04 5.43
CA GLY A 199 22.30 4.39 6.40
C GLY A 199 21.11 3.68 5.79
N LEU A 200 20.86 3.82 4.47
CA LEU A 200 19.85 3.07 3.73
C LEU A 200 20.49 1.99 2.86
N PRO A 201 19.91 0.78 2.75
CA PRO A 201 20.32 -0.15 1.70
C PRO A 201 20.18 0.50 0.32
N HIS A 202 21.06 0.13 -0.63
CA HIS A 202 20.91 0.61 -2.00
C HIS A 202 19.47 0.33 -2.51
N TRP A 203 18.82 1.37 -3.02
CA TRP A 203 17.43 1.32 -3.50
C TRP A 203 17.41 1.28 -5.04
N PRO A 204 17.25 0.09 -5.64
CA PRO A 204 17.22 -0.04 -7.08
C PRO A 204 16.04 0.67 -7.73
N GLU A 205 16.25 1.14 -8.95
CA GLU A 205 15.16 1.60 -9.81
C GLU A 205 14.28 0.40 -10.22
N ALA A 206 12.96 0.59 -10.30
CA ALA A 206 12.06 -0.40 -10.86
C ALA A 206 12.36 -0.61 -12.34
N GLU A 207 12.26 -1.85 -12.80
CA GLU A 207 12.39 -2.23 -14.20
C GLU A 207 11.03 -2.49 -14.86
N ALA A 208 11.00 -2.65 -16.17
CA ALA A 208 9.76 -2.85 -16.92
C ALA A 208 9.00 -4.13 -16.52
N GLU A 209 9.72 -5.19 -16.20
CA GLU A 209 9.15 -6.50 -15.88
C GLU A 209 9.33 -6.86 -14.39
N ASP A 210 10.29 -6.24 -13.71
CA ASP A 210 10.63 -6.50 -12.32
C ASP A 210 10.50 -5.25 -11.44
N ALA A 211 10.22 -5.47 -10.16
CA ALA A 211 10.14 -4.37 -9.20
C ALA A 211 10.82 -4.75 -7.88
N ASP A 212 11.95 -4.12 -7.64
CA ASP A 212 12.53 -4.08 -6.31
C ASP A 212 11.79 -3.06 -5.46
N THR A 213 11.40 -3.50 -4.27
CA THR A 213 10.66 -2.66 -3.32
C THR A 213 11.50 -2.43 -2.07
N MET A 214 11.72 -1.19 -1.69
CA MET A 214 12.22 -0.84 -0.37
C MET A 214 11.14 -1.09 0.65
N VAL A 215 11.32 -2.06 1.52
CA VAL A 215 10.39 -2.39 2.60
C VAL A 215 10.85 -1.71 3.88
N PHE A 216 10.08 -0.74 4.34
CA PHE A 216 10.28 -0.04 5.60
C PHE A 216 9.52 -0.76 6.72
N ASP A 217 10.26 -1.47 7.55
CA ASP A 217 9.78 -2.19 8.73
C ASP A 217 10.85 -2.07 9.84
N ARG A 218 10.75 -2.82 10.93
CA ARG A 218 11.80 -2.88 11.97
C ARG A 218 13.20 -3.13 11.40
N LYS A 219 13.27 -3.85 10.29
CA LYS A 219 14.45 -3.98 9.44
C LYS A 219 14.10 -3.46 8.04
N THR A 220 14.76 -2.39 7.66
CA THR A 220 14.65 -1.86 6.29
C THR A 220 15.47 -2.73 5.34
N GLU A 221 14.85 -3.21 4.28
CA GLU A 221 15.50 -4.06 3.27
C GLU A 221 14.83 -3.94 1.90
N VAL A 222 15.61 -4.22 0.85
CA VAL A 222 15.08 -4.33 -0.52
C VAL A 222 14.61 -5.75 -0.77
N LYS A 223 13.40 -5.89 -1.30
CA LYS A 223 12.82 -7.19 -1.68
C LYS A 223 12.38 -7.18 -3.14
N HIS A 224 12.79 -8.22 -3.86
CA HIS A 224 12.49 -8.40 -5.28
C HIS A 224 11.17 -9.12 -5.49
N ASN A 225 10.18 -8.49 -6.15
CA ASN A 225 8.86 -9.06 -6.49
C ASN A 225 8.21 -9.86 -5.34
N TYR A 226 8.44 -9.45 -4.09
CA TYR A 226 8.31 -10.32 -2.93
C TYR A 226 6.87 -10.71 -2.59
N ASP A 227 5.89 -9.88 -2.92
CA ASP A 227 4.47 -10.10 -2.64
C ASP A 227 3.67 -10.54 -3.88
N ASP A 228 4.29 -10.65 -5.05
CA ASP A 228 3.62 -11.06 -6.30
C ASP A 228 2.89 -12.41 -6.17
N LYS A 229 3.51 -13.40 -5.49
CA LYS A 229 2.90 -14.70 -5.25
C LYS A 229 1.71 -14.65 -4.31
N VAL A 230 1.75 -13.77 -3.32
CA VAL A 230 0.64 -13.57 -2.38
C VAL A 230 -0.58 -13.07 -3.14
N PHE A 231 -0.42 -12.02 -3.94
CA PHE A 231 -1.50 -11.48 -4.76
C PHE A 231 -1.98 -12.46 -5.82
N ALA A 232 -1.07 -13.22 -6.44
CA ALA A 232 -1.45 -14.26 -7.39
C ALA A 232 -2.37 -15.33 -6.76
N GLU A 233 -2.12 -15.74 -5.51
CA GLU A 233 -2.98 -16.69 -4.82
C GLU A 233 -4.29 -16.06 -4.35
N ILE A 234 -4.27 -14.83 -3.84
CA ILE A 234 -5.46 -14.10 -3.41
C ILE A 234 -6.40 -13.87 -4.61
N ASN A 235 -5.88 -13.44 -5.74
CA ASN A 235 -6.66 -13.08 -6.93
C ASN A 235 -7.32 -14.28 -7.63
N LYS A 236 -6.95 -15.52 -7.29
CA LYS A 236 -7.68 -16.73 -7.73
C LYS A 236 -9.07 -16.83 -7.08
N VAL A 237 -9.23 -16.27 -5.91
CA VAL A 237 -10.44 -16.40 -5.08
C VAL A 237 -11.20 -15.09 -4.96
N LEU A 238 -10.48 -14.00 -4.73
CA LEU A 238 -11.07 -12.69 -4.53
C LEU A 238 -10.87 -11.83 -5.77
N LYS A 239 -11.93 -11.16 -6.20
CA LYS A 239 -11.84 -10.18 -7.29
C LYS A 239 -10.90 -9.04 -6.88
N PRO A 240 -10.19 -8.42 -7.84
CA PRO A 240 -9.49 -7.17 -7.58
C PRO A 240 -10.44 -6.16 -6.93
N TRP A 241 -9.97 -5.55 -5.87
CA TRP A 241 -10.75 -4.59 -5.10
C TRP A 241 -10.27 -3.18 -5.41
N SER A 242 -11.17 -2.24 -5.59
CA SER A 242 -10.85 -0.85 -5.88
C SER A 242 -11.34 0.07 -4.76
N PHE A 243 -10.76 1.25 -4.68
CA PHE A 243 -11.26 2.29 -3.78
C PHE A 243 -12.75 2.61 -4.02
N MET A 244 -13.21 2.51 -5.25
CA MET A 244 -14.61 2.74 -5.59
C MET A 244 -15.55 1.65 -5.03
N ASP A 245 -15.08 0.39 -4.99
CA ASP A 245 -15.82 -0.70 -4.35
C ASP A 245 -15.97 -0.46 -2.85
N MET A 246 -14.89 -0.03 -2.18
CA MET A 246 -14.93 0.35 -0.76
C MET A 246 -15.93 1.48 -0.49
N MET A 247 -15.96 2.50 -1.32
CA MET A 247 -16.90 3.60 -1.16
C MET A 247 -18.33 3.16 -1.39
N ALA A 248 -18.57 2.20 -2.28
CA ALA A 248 -19.90 1.64 -2.55
C ALA A 248 -20.40 0.79 -1.36
N ASP A 249 -19.53 -0.04 -0.76
CA ASP A 249 -19.87 -0.89 0.38
C ASP A 249 -20.19 -0.07 1.65
N ASN A 250 -19.46 1.02 1.89
CA ASN A 250 -19.71 1.91 3.03
C ASN A 250 -21.02 2.73 2.92
N ILE A 251 -21.65 2.77 1.75
CA ILE A 251 -22.95 3.45 1.55
C ILE A 251 -24.13 2.52 1.88
N GLN A 252 -23.89 1.20 1.99
CA GLN A 252 -24.94 0.20 2.27
C GLN A 252 -25.09 -0.14 3.76
N HIS A 253 -24.28 0.40 4.63
CA HIS A 253 -24.32 0.27 6.09
C HIS A 253 -24.39 1.64 6.75
#